data_6c70d178f229f334a7eec5f58b5b3134
#
_entry.id   6c70d178f229f334a7eec5f58b5b3134
#
_cell.length_a   1.000
_cell.length_b   1.000
_cell.length_c   1.000
_cell.angle_alpha   90.00
_cell.angle_beta   90.00
_cell.angle_gamma   90.00
#
_symmetry.space_group_name_H-M   'P 1'
#
loop_
_entity.id
_entity.type
_entity.pdbx_description
1 polymer ?
#
loop_
_entity_poly.entity_id
_entity_poly.type
_entity_poly.pdbx_seq_one_letter_code
_entity_poly.pdbx_strand_id
1 'polypeptide(L)'
;MNQSKTNEPTIDAIMQVGLGFWASKTLLSAIEMEVFTELAGHAEDLNTLQGRLGLHPRSAHDFLDALVALGFLQRDNGKYSNTPSTDKFLDRRKPSYVGGVLEMANRRLYPFWGNLTAALRTGELQNEARGGGPNFFAALYADPENLRGFLKAMTGISTGANRLIASKFPWKNYKSALDVGTAQGDLIVQVALANSHISGTGFDLAEVAPTFEEYVAANGLSARVRFQGGSFFEQDLPKADVVMMGHILHDWNL
;
A
#
# COMPACT_ATOMS: atom_id res chain seq x y z
N MET A 1 -26.24 42.74 -12.87
CA MET A 1 -24.80 43.13 -12.78
C MET A 1 -24.04 41.92 -12.32
N ASN A 2 -23.41 41.23 -13.29
CA ASN A 2 -22.55 40.06 -13.02
C ASN A 2 -21.18 40.59 -12.60
N GLN A 3 -20.86 40.57 -11.33
CA GLN A 3 -19.48 40.78 -10.90
C GLN A 3 -18.67 39.57 -11.32
N SER A 4 -17.90 39.71 -12.40
CA SER A 4 -16.81 38.83 -12.72
C SER A 4 -15.84 38.85 -11.53
N LYS A 5 -15.81 37.78 -10.73
CA LYS A 5 -14.72 37.56 -9.80
C LYS A 5 -13.43 37.49 -10.64
N THR A 6 -12.67 38.54 -10.65
CA THR A 6 -11.28 38.54 -11.15
C THR A 6 -10.53 37.55 -10.27
N ASN A 7 -10.23 36.39 -10.85
CA ASN A 7 -9.43 35.34 -10.21
C ASN A 7 -7.99 35.85 -10.22
N GLU A 8 -7.61 36.68 -9.23
CA GLU A 8 -6.22 37.14 -9.12
C GLU A 8 -5.31 35.91 -8.90
N PRO A 9 -4.17 35.86 -9.63
CA PRO A 9 -3.23 34.77 -9.41
C PRO A 9 -2.75 34.73 -7.95
N THR A 10 -2.77 33.56 -7.31
CA THR A 10 -2.23 33.36 -5.96
C THR A 10 -1.07 32.39 -5.98
N ILE A 11 -0.18 32.50 -5.00
CA ILE A 11 0.98 31.61 -4.82
C ILE A 11 0.60 30.31 -4.11
N ASP A 12 -0.60 30.25 -3.54
CA ASP A 12 -0.99 29.20 -2.59
C ASP A 12 -0.84 27.78 -3.13
N ALA A 13 -1.36 27.50 -4.32
CA ALA A 13 -1.26 26.18 -4.95
C ALA A 13 0.20 25.78 -5.23
N ILE A 14 1.04 26.74 -5.63
CA ILE A 14 2.47 26.49 -5.89
C ILE A 14 3.17 26.09 -4.59
N MET A 15 2.94 26.87 -3.52
CA MET A 15 3.57 26.62 -2.21
C MET A 15 3.03 25.35 -1.58
N GLN A 16 1.75 25.07 -1.70
CA GLN A 16 1.15 23.83 -1.20
C GLN A 16 1.81 22.59 -1.83
N VAL A 17 2.00 22.58 -3.14
CA VAL A 17 2.64 21.47 -3.85
C VAL A 17 4.14 21.43 -3.55
N GLY A 18 4.82 22.59 -3.66
CA GLY A 18 6.28 22.68 -3.50
C GLY A 18 6.76 22.30 -2.10
N LEU A 19 5.98 22.56 -1.06
CA LEU A 19 6.29 22.23 0.34
C LEU A 19 5.55 20.99 0.86
N GLY A 20 4.74 20.34 0.02
CA GLY A 20 3.92 19.18 0.39
C GLY A 20 4.73 17.99 0.95
N PHE A 21 6.02 17.90 0.62
CA PHE A 21 6.91 16.86 1.13
C PHE A 21 7.08 16.90 2.66
N TRP A 22 6.93 18.05 3.31
CA TRP A 22 6.99 18.14 4.77
C TRP A 22 5.83 17.37 5.41
N ALA A 23 4.59 17.64 4.98
CA ALA A 23 3.42 16.92 5.47
C ALA A 23 3.49 15.43 5.16
N SER A 24 3.87 15.07 3.93
CA SER A 24 4.07 13.69 3.52
C SER A 24 5.09 12.97 4.41
N LYS A 25 6.29 13.55 4.59
CA LYS A 25 7.34 12.87 5.38
C LYS A 25 6.98 12.79 6.87
N THR A 26 6.27 13.79 7.41
CA THR A 26 5.77 13.74 8.79
C THR A 26 4.83 12.54 8.99
N LEU A 27 3.85 12.35 8.11
CA LEU A 27 2.95 11.19 8.16
C LEU A 27 3.70 9.87 7.97
N LEU A 28 4.57 9.78 6.96
CA LEU A 28 5.34 8.57 6.67
C LEU A 28 6.24 8.17 7.86
N SER A 29 6.85 9.14 8.53
CA SER A 29 7.65 8.90 9.74
C SER A 29 6.79 8.44 10.92
N ALA A 30 5.58 8.98 11.07
CA ALA A 30 4.65 8.53 12.11
C ALA A 30 4.22 7.07 11.91
N ILE A 31 4.02 6.64 10.67
CA ILE A 31 3.68 5.26 10.33
C ILE A 31 4.89 4.33 10.58
N GLU A 32 6.08 4.74 10.17
CA GLU A 32 7.33 4.01 10.39
C GLU A 32 7.58 3.76 11.88
N MET A 33 7.34 4.77 12.72
CA MET A 33 7.49 4.71 14.18
C MET A 33 6.27 4.12 14.90
N GLU A 34 5.26 3.66 14.19
CA GLU A 34 4.04 3.03 14.71
C GLU A 34 3.20 3.91 15.66
N VAL A 35 3.28 5.23 15.54
CA VAL A 35 2.58 6.19 16.42
C VAL A 35 1.09 5.84 16.58
N PHE A 36 0.41 5.51 15.48
CA PHE A 36 -1.02 5.23 15.47
C PHE A 36 -1.36 3.88 16.11
N THR A 37 -0.46 2.91 16.04
CA THR A 37 -0.59 1.62 16.69
C THR A 37 -0.41 1.75 18.20
N GLU A 38 0.58 2.57 18.63
CA GLU A 38 0.81 2.87 20.04
C GLU A 38 -0.36 3.63 20.68
N LEU A 39 -1.04 4.49 19.95
CA LEU A 39 -2.20 5.26 20.44
C LEU A 39 -3.55 4.56 20.25
N ALA A 40 -3.57 3.31 19.78
CA ALA A 40 -4.83 2.65 19.49
C ALA A 40 -5.65 2.36 20.76
N GLY A 41 -6.85 2.92 20.81
CA GLY A 41 -7.83 2.71 21.86
C GLY A 41 -7.61 3.55 23.15
N HIS A 42 -6.59 4.42 23.19
CA HIS A 42 -6.34 5.26 24.36
C HIS A 42 -5.61 6.58 24.01
N ALA A 43 -5.57 7.49 24.96
CA ALA A 43 -4.84 8.74 24.86
C ALA A 43 -3.64 8.75 25.82
N GLU A 44 -2.50 9.27 25.36
CA GLU A 44 -1.24 9.30 26.13
C GLU A 44 -0.62 10.68 26.18
N ASP A 45 0.12 10.97 27.24
CA ASP A 45 0.89 12.20 27.38
C ASP A 45 2.20 12.16 26.57
N LEU A 46 2.78 13.36 26.38
CA LEU A 46 4.02 13.53 25.61
C LEU A 46 5.17 12.67 26.14
N ASN A 47 5.39 12.63 27.46
CA ASN A 47 6.56 11.94 28.03
C ASN A 47 6.45 10.42 27.84
N THR A 48 5.25 9.87 28.01
CA THR A 48 4.97 8.45 27.77
C THR A 48 5.20 8.09 26.30
N LEU A 49 4.65 8.87 25.36
CA LEU A 49 4.86 8.63 23.93
C LEU A 49 6.30 8.78 23.51
N GLN A 50 6.98 9.82 24.01
CA GLN A 50 8.41 10.03 23.74
C GLN A 50 9.23 8.80 24.14
N GLY A 51 8.98 8.23 25.34
CA GLY A 51 9.69 7.05 25.80
C GLY A 51 9.39 5.79 24.97
N ARG A 52 8.11 5.53 24.67
CA ARG A 52 7.69 4.35 23.91
C ARG A 52 8.15 4.37 22.45
N LEU A 53 8.08 5.54 21.83
CA LEU A 53 8.46 5.73 20.41
C LEU A 53 9.96 6.01 20.23
N GLY A 54 10.73 6.12 21.30
CA GLY A 54 12.16 6.47 21.23
C GLY A 54 12.44 7.86 20.66
N LEU A 55 11.50 8.82 20.82
CA LEU A 55 11.65 10.15 20.27
C LEU A 55 12.64 10.99 21.11
N HIS A 56 13.46 11.77 20.42
CA HIS A 56 14.34 12.71 21.10
C HIS A 56 13.55 13.88 21.72
N PRO A 57 13.82 14.29 22.97
CA PRO A 57 13.05 15.33 23.68
C PRO A 57 12.92 16.65 22.91
N ARG A 58 13.96 17.03 22.18
CA ARG A 58 13.98 18.28 21.39
C ARG A 58 12.90 18.34 20.31
N SER A 59 12.51 17.20 19.73
CA SER A 59 11.64 17.17 18.55
C SER A 59 10.29 16.48 18.79
N ALA A 60 10.14 15.76 19.90
CA ALA A 60 8.95 14.96 20.18
C ALA A 60 7.67 15.80 20.20
N HIS A 61 7.70 16.95 20.91
CA HIS A 61 6.54 17.83 21.01
C HIS A 61 6.12 18.39 19.64
N ASP A 62 7.08 18.99 18.92
CA ASP A 62 6.82 19.60 17.61
C ASP A 62 6.32 18.58 16.58
N PHE A 63 6.86 17.36 16.62
CA PHE A 63 6.45 16.28 15.73
C PHE A 63 5.01 15.84 16.00
N LEU A 64 4.63 15.61 17.25
CA LEU A 64 3.28 15.19 17.61
C LEU A 64 2.26 16.32 17.37
N ASP A 65 2.61 17.56 17.66
CA ASP A 65 1.75 18.72 17.38
C ASP A 65 1.60 18.98 15.87
N ALA A 66 2.64 18.69 15.06
CA ALA A 66 2.51 18.71 13.61
C ALA A 66 1.49 17.68 13.10
N LEU A 67 1.45 16.48 13.68
CA LEU A 67 0.43 15.47 13.35
C LEU A 67 -0.98 15.91 13.76
N VAL A 68 -1.12 16.66 14.87
CA VAL A 68 -2.40 17.26 15.26
C VAL A 68 -2.80 18.34 14.25
N ALA A 69 -1.88 19.24 13.89
CA ALA A 69 -2.13 20.32 12.92
C ALA A 69 -2.52 19.77 11.52
N LEU A 70 -1.97 18.62 11.13
CA LEU A 70 -2.27 17.91 9.89
C LEU A 70 -3.59 17.08 9.99
N GLY A 71 -4.23 16.99 11.15
CA GLY A 71 -5.48 16.26 11.35
C GLY A 71 -5.31 14.74 11.45
N PHE A 72 -4.10 14.25 11.75
CA PHE A 72 -3.83 12.81 11.96
C PHE A 72 -3.90 12.40 13.43
N LEU A 73 -3.68 13.32 14.36
CA LEU A 73 -3.89 13.12 15.78
C LEU A 73 -4.86 14.18 16.34
N GLN A 74 -5.39 13.89 17.51
CA GLN A 74 -6.12 14.83 18.37
C GLN A 74 -5.27 15.10 19.62
N ARG A 75 -5.43 16.28 20.21
CA ARG A 75 -4.83 16.61 21.50
C ARG A 75 -5.89 17.23 22.41
N ASP A 76 -6.13 16.61 23.54
CA ASP A 76 -7.04 17.09 24.58
C ASP A 76 -6.41 16.96 25.96
N ASN A 77 -6.51 18.02 26.77
CA ASN A 77 -5.92 18.08 28.12
C ASN A 77 -4.46 17.61 28.18
N GLY A 78 -3.65 17.95 27.16
CA GLY A 78 -2.23 17.59 27.07
C GLY A 78 -1.96 16.14 26.63
N LYS A 79 -2.99 15.35 26.33
CA LYS A 79 -2.87 13.97 25.83
C LYS A 79 -3.17 13.88 24.35
N TYR A 80 -2.40 13.06 23.66
CA TYR A 80 -2.55 12.75 22.24
C TYR A 80 -3.37 11.48 22.06
N SER A 81 -4.20 11.44 21.03
CA SER A 81 -4.98 10.27 20.63
C SER A 81 -5.15 10.21 19.10
N ASN A 82 -5.48 9.03 18.60
CA ASN A 82 -5.83 8.85 17.20
C ASN A 82 -7.11 9.61 16.85
N THR A 83 -7.19 10.11 15.61
CA THR A 83 -8.48 10.45 15.00
C THR A 83 -9.26 9.17 14.64
N PRO A 84 -10.57 9.21 14.42
CA PRO A 84 -11.33 8.05 13.96
C PRO A 84 -10.76 7.41 12.69
N SER A 85 -10.20 8.21 11.78
CA SER A 85 -9.59 7.73 10.54
C SER A 85 -8.26 7.03 10.79
N THR A 86 -7.36 7.62 11.57
CA THR A 86 -6.05 7.03 11.85
C THR A 86 -6.17 5.80 12.74
N ASP A 87 -7.09 5.80 13.71
CA ASP A 87 -7.41 4.62 14.50
C ASP A 87 -7.90 3.45 13.63
N LYS A 88 -8.77 3.71 12.66
CA LYS A 88 -9.33 2.69 11.78
C LYS A 88 -8.32 2.16 10.77
N PHE A 89 -7.54 3.06 10.14
CA PHE A 89 -6.77 2.74 8.94
C PHE A 89 -5.26 2.66 9.15
N LEU A 90 -4.73 3.17 10.27
CA LEU A 90 -3.29 3.21 10.54
C LEU A 90 -2.86 2.46 11.80
N ASP A 91 -3.77 1.80 12.52
CA ASP A 91 -3.42 0.78 13.51
C ASP A 91 -3.11 -0.54 12.80
N ARG A 92 -1.85 -1.00 12.88
CA ARG A 92 -1.36 -2.24 12.23
C ARG A 92 -2.09 -3.50 12.66
N ARG A 93 -2.74 -3.49 13.83
CA ARG A 93 -3.47 -4.66 14.37
C ARG A 93 -4.86 -4.82 13.77
N LYS A 94 -5.34 -3.84 13.00
CA LYS A 94 -6.68 -3.86 12.43
C LYS A 94 -6.71 -4.44 11.01
N PRO A 95 -7.72 -5.24 10.67
CA PRO A 95 -7.89 -5.77 9.30
C PRO A 95 -8.10 -4.68 8.22
N SER A 96 -8.40 -3.45 8.66
CA SER A 96 -8.56 -2.28 7.80
C SER A 96 -7.28 -1.49 7.58
N TYR A 97 -6.14 -1.96 8.10
CA TYR A 97 -4.86 -1.27 7.98
C TYR A 97 -4.45 -1.07 6.52
N VAL A 98 -4.17 0.17 6.16
CA VAL A 98 -3.70 0.55 4.82
C VAL A 98 -2.28 1.13 4.83
N GLY A 99 -1.64 1.19 5.99
CA GLY A 99 -0.31 1.78 6.15
C GLY A 99 0.80 1.08 5.38
N GLY A 100 0.62 -0.17 4.97
CA GLY A 100 1.65 -0.93 4.23
C GLY A 100 2.11 -0.23 2.95
N VAL A 101 1.20 0.39 2.20
CA VAL A 101 1.58 1.18 1.01
C VAL A 101 2.39 2.43 1.38
N LEU A 102 2.07 3.06 2.49
CA LEU A 102 2.79 4.25 2.97
C LEU A 102 4.17 3.88 3.54
N GLU A 103 4.31 2.71 4.15
CA GLU A 103 5.60 2.13 4.54
C GLU A 103 6.50 1.88 3.32
N MET A 104 5.95 1.26 2.27
CA MET A 104 6.63 1.08 0.99
C MET A 104 7.00 2.43 0.37
N ALA A 105 6.08 3.38 0.37
CA ALA A 105 6.34 4.73 -0.13
C ALA A 105 7.51 5.39 0.61
N ASN A 106 7.54 5.29 1.93
CA ASN A 106 8.61 5.85 2.76
C ASN A 106 9.98 5.19 2.49
N ARG A 107 10.02 3.86 2.46
CA ARG A 107 11.27 3.09 2.30
C ARG A 107 11.84 3.14 0.89
N ARG A 108 10.99 3.17 -0.15
CA ARG A 108 11.38 3.03 -1.55
C ARG A 108 11.07 4.25 -2.40
N LEU A 109 9.80 4.63 -2.50
CA LEU A 109 9.37 5.62 -3.48
C LEU A 109 9.88 7.02 -3.14
N TYR A 110 9.84 7.40 -1.87
CA TYR A 110 10.25 8.72 -1.41
C TYR A 110 11.73 9.02 -1.71
N PRO A 111 12.70 8.12 -1.38
CA PRO A 111 14.10 8.30 -1.78
C PRO A 111 14.31 8.38 -3.29
N PHE A 112 13.65 7.53 -4.07
CA PHE A 112 13.78 7.54 -5.53
C PHE A 112 13.19 8.80 -6.16
N TRP A 113 12.10 9.31 -5.63
CA TRP A 113 11.44 10.52 -6.11
C TRP A 113 12.32 11.77 -6.01
N GLY A 114 13.26 11.81 -5.06
CA GLY A 114 14.29 12.83 -4.97
C GLY A 114 15.17 12.98 -6.23
N ASN A 115 15.24 11.91 -7.05
CA ASN A 115 16.02 11.90 -8.30
C ASN A 115 15.19 12.17 -9.55
N LEU A 116 13.93 12.63 -9.43
CA LEU A 116 13.02 12.86 -10.58
C LEU A 116 13.65 13.75 -11.65
N THR A 117 14.34 14.82 -11.25
CA THR A 117 14.99 15.74 -12.22
C THR A 117 16.07 15.03 -13.04
N ALA A 118 16.83 14.11 -12.43
CA ALA A 118 17.81 13.30 -13.16
C ALA A 118 17.12 12.36 -14.15
N ALA A 119 16.07 11.67 -13.73
CA ALA A 119 15.27 10.81 -14.61
C ALA A 119 14.75 11.56 -15.84
N LEU A 120 14.16 12.75 -15.63
CA LEU A 120 13.62 13.58 -16.71
C LEU A 120 14.68 14.09 -17.70
N ARG A 121 15.93 14.25 -17.27
CA ARG A 121 17.04 14.72 -18.14
C ARG A 121 17.73 13.59 -18.87
N THR A 122 17.85 12.42 -18.28
CA THR A 122 18.66 11.32 -18.81
C THR A 122 17.83 10.20 -19.43
N GLY A 123 16.54 10.09 -19.07
CA GLY A 123 15.70 8.95 -19.40
C GLY A 123 16.04 7.68 -18.61
N GLU A 124 17.00 7.74 -17.68
CA GLU A 124 17.39 6.60 -16.85
C GLU A 124 16.38 6.32 -15.73
N LEU A 125 16.09 5.06 -15.51
CA LEU A 125 15.27 4.60 -14.39
C LEU A 125 15.90 5.01 -13.06
N GLN A 126 15.08 5.50 -12.13
CA GLN A 126 15.50 5.89 -10.78
C GLN A 126 14.86 4.95 -9.73
N ASN A 127 15.00 3.65 -9.93
CA ASN A 127 14.51 2.59 -9.04
C ASN A 127 15.61 1.53 -8.87
N GLU A 128 15.26 0.35 -8.36
CA GLU A 128 16.18 -0.77 -8.14
C GLU A 128 16.87 -1.27 -9.42
N ALA A 129 16.30 -1.02 -10.59
CA ALA A 129 16.90 -1.38 -11.89
C ALA A 129 17.83 -0.30 -12.47
N ARG A 130 18.16 0.76 -11.70
CA ARG A 130 19.10 1.80 -12.13
C ARG A 130 20.45 1.23 -12.51
N GLY A 131 20.96 1.66 -13.67
CA GLY A 131 22.27 1.22 -14.16
C GLY A 131 22.24 -0.05 -15.01
N GLY A 132 21.07 -0.48 -15.52
CA GLY A 132 20.94 -1.61 -16.44
C GLY A 132 21.01 -2.98 -15.77
N GLY A 133 20.67 -3.05 -14.50
CA GLY A 133 20.47 -4.30 -13.75
C GLY A 133 19.33 -5.17 -14.30
N PRO A 134 19.03 -6.31 -13.66
CA PRO A 134 17.91 -7.16 -14.02
C PRO A 134 16.61 -6.35 -14.06
N ASN A 135 15.58 -6.85 -14.76
CA ASN A 135 14.31 -6.14 -14.81
C ASN A 135 13.82 -5.81 -13.39
N PHE A 136 12.97 -4.78 -13.28
CA PHE A 136 12.48 -4.25 -12.00
C PHE A 136 12.01 -5.34 -11.03
N PHE A 137 11.21 -6.28 -11.50
CA PHE A 137 10.67 -7.35 -10.66
C PHE A 137 11.76 -8.33 -10.21
N ALA A 138 12.70 -8.69 -11.07
CA ALA A 138 13.82 -9.56 -10.68
C ALA A 138 14.70 -8.91 -9.61
N ALA A 139 14.97 -7.62 -9.71
CA ALA A 139 15.72 -6.88 -8.68
C ALA A 139 14.95 -6.77 -7.35
N LEU A 140 13.64 -6.51 -7.43
CA LEU A 140 12.77 -6.41 -6.26
C LEU A 140 12.60 -7.75 -5.53
N TYR A 141 12.51 -8.85 -6.29
CA TYR A 141 12.26 -10.20 -5.78
C TYR A 141 13.52 -10.92 -5.30
N ALA A 142 14.69 -10.38 -5.61
CA ALA A 142 15.97 -10.93 -5.14
C ALA A 142 16.11 -10.92 -3.60
N ASP A 143 15.41 -9.99 -2.92
CA ASP A 143 15.38 -9.89 -1.46
C ASP A 143 13.98 -10.30 -0.93
N PRO A 144 13.91 -11.39 -0.12
CA PRO A 144 12.60 -11.87 0.40
C PRO A 144 11.87 -10.88 1.30
N GLU A 145 12.57 -9.98 2.01
CA GLU A 145 11.92 -8.94 2.83
C GLU A 145 11.30 -7.85 1.95
N ASN A 146 12.02 -7.42 0.93
CA ASN A 146 11.52 -6.45 -0.04
C ASN A 146 10.32 -7.03 -0.80
N LEU A 147 10.39 -8.28 -1.26
CA LEU A 147 9.28 -8.99 -1.87
C LEU A 147 8.06 -9.01 -0.94
N ARG A 148 8.22 -9.51 0.30
CA ARG A 148 7.10 -9.59 1.26
C ARG A 148 6.49 -8.22 1.55
N GLY A 149 7.32 -7.19 1.72
CA GLY A 149 6.89 -5.81 1.92
C GLY A 149 6.09 -5.27 0.73
N PHE A 150 6.56 -5.53 -0.49
CA PHE A 150 5.88 -5.15 -1.72
C PHE A 150 4.51 -5.84 -1.86
N LEU A 151 4.46 -7.16 -1.67
CA LEU A 151 3.21 -7.93 -1.79
C LEU A 151 2.16 -7.48 -0.77
N LYS A 152 2.56 -7.17 0.47
CA LYS A 152 1.67 -6.59 1.49
C LYS A 152 1.18 -5.20 1.12
N ALA A 153 2.04 -4.37 0.53
CA ALA A 153 1.66 -3.04 0.06
C ALA A 153 0.61 -3.12 -1.04
N MET A 154 0.78 -4.03 -2.02
CA MET A 154 -0.19 -4.27 -3.08
C MET A 154 -1.56 -4.67 -2.54
N THR A 155 -1.60 -5.55 -1.55
CA THR A 155 -2.84 -5.88 -0.84
C THR A 155 -3.47 -4.64 -0.20
N GLY A 156 -2.70 -3.84 0.54
CA GLY A 156 -3.20 -2.63 1.19
C GLY A 156 -3.85 -1.63 0.23
N ILE A 157 -3.26 -1.45 -0.97
CA ILE A 157 -3.81 -0.57 -2.02
C ILE A 157 -5.12 -1.14 -2.57
N SER A 158 -5.20 -2.45 -2.79
CA SER A 158 -6.21 -3.08 -3.64
C SER A 158 -7.39 -3.65 -2.87
N THR A 159 -7.26 -3.97 -1.56
CA THR A 159 -8.29 -4.69 -0.79
C THR A 159 -9.68 -4.06 -0.87
N GLY A 160 -9.78 -2.73 -0.86
CA GLY A 160 -11.06 -2.03 -1.01
C GLY A 160 -11.75 -2.34 -2.35
N ALA A 161 -11.00 -2.25 -3.44
CA ALA A 161 -11.48 -2.57 -4.78
C ALA A 161 -11.75 -4.07 -4.92
N ASN A 162 -10.87 -4.93 -4.38
CA ASN A 162 -10.99 -6.39 -4.44
C ASN A 162 -12.29 -6.88 -3.79
N ARG A 163 -12.68 -6.33 -2.63
CA ARG A 163 -13.96 -6.61 -1.97
C ARG A 163 -15.16 -6.17 -2.80
N LEU A 164 -15.07 -5.04 -3.49
CA LEU A 164 -16.13 -4.59 -4.38
C LEU A 164 -16.26 -5.51 -5.61
N ILE A 165 -15.17 -5.91 -6.23
CA ILE A 165 -15.15 -6.88 -7.33
C ILE A 165 -15.76 -8.20 -6.86
N ALA A 166 -15.33 -8.72 -5.70
CA ALA A 166 -15.83 -9.95 -5.13
C ALA A 166 -17.36 -9.94 -4.89
N SER A 167 -17.93 -8.78 -4.53
CA SER A 167 -19.36 -8.65 -4.21
C SER A 167 -20.23 -8.19 -5.36
N LYS A 168 -19.69 -7.46 -6.36
CA LYS A 168 -20.49 -6.80 -7.42
C LYS A 168 -20.45 -7.51 -8.75
N PHE A 169 -19.38 -8.21 -9.07
CA PHE A 169 -19.29 -8.99 -10.32
C PHE A 169 -20.24 -10.18 -10.28
N PRO A 170 -20.84 -10.60 -11.41
CA PRO A 170 -21.86 -11.68 -11.45
C PRO A 170 -21.25 -13.09 -11.35
N TRP A 171 -20.52 -13.37 -10.26
CA TRP A 171 -19.78 -14.62 -10.01
C TRP A 171 -20.62 -15.88 -10.12
N LYS A 172 -21.92 -15.80 -9.86
CA LYS A 172 -22.87 -16.94 -9.96
C LYS A 172 -22.86 -17.66 -11.30
N ASN A 173 -22.39 -17.01 -12.35
CA ASN A 173 -22.35 -17.55 -13.71
C ASN A 173 -21.06 -18.33 -14.01
N TYR A 174 -20.09 -18.35 -13.11
CA TYR A 174 -18.74 -18.88 -13.30
C TYR A 174 -18.39 -19.88 -12.21
N LYS A 175 -17.38 -20.74 -12.45
CA LYS A 175 -16.92 -21.76 -11.51
C LYS A 175 -15.45 -21.57 -11.11
N SER A 176 -14.67 -20.92 -11.97
CA SER A 176 -13.23 -20.75 -11.78
C SER A 176 -12.78 -19.34 -12.09
N ALA A 177 -11.78 -18.87 -11.35
CA ALA A 177 -11.14 -17.58 -11.55
C ALA A 177 -9.61 -17.71 -11.52
N LEU A 178 -8.94 -16.95 -12.37
CA LEU A 178 -7.50 -16.81 -12.44
C LEU A 178 -7.13 -15.36 -12.10
N ASP A 179 -6.21 -15.18 -11.18
CA ASP A 179 -5.64 -13.90 -10.80
C ASP A 179 -4.17 -13.85 -11.26
N VAL A 180 -3.88 -13.08 -12.31
CA VAL A 180 -2.57 -12.98 -12.95
C VAL A 180 -1.79 -11.82 -12.34
N GLY A 181 -0.54 -12.07 -11.91
CA GLY A 181 0.20 -11.16 -11.07
C GLY A 181 -0.45 -11.06 -9.69
N THR A 182 -0.77 -12.22 -9.14
CA THR A 182 -1.64 -12.36 -7.95
C THR A 182 -1.07 -11.76 -6.68
N ALA A 183 0.24 -11.49 -6.62
CA ALA A 183 0.95 -11.06 -5.42
C ALA A 183 0.67 -12.01 -4.24
N GLN A 184 0.27 -11.52 -3.07
CA GLN A 184 -0.09 -12.44 -1.97
C GLN A 184 -1.50 -13.04 -2.10
N GLY A 185 -2.25 -12.75 -3.19
CA GLY A 185 -3.51 -13.42 -3.48
C GLY A 185 -4.77 -12.74 -2.92
N ASP A 186 -4.72 -11.46 -2.52
CA ASP A 186 -5.89 -10.83 -1.90
C ASP A 186 -7.11 -10.81 -2.82
N LEU A 187 -6.96 -10.51 -4.12
CA LEU A 187 -8.11 -10.46 -5.04
C LEU A 187 -8.81 -11.82 -5.12
N ILE A 188 -8.07 -12.88 -5.40
CA ILE A 188 -8.65 -14.23 -5.51
C ILE A 188 -9.19 -14.75 -4.17
N VAL A 189 -8.56 -14.38 -3.05
CA VAL A 189 -9.04 -14.69 -1.71
C VAL A 189 -10.37 -14.00 -1.42
N GLN A 190 -10.51 -12.69 -1.68
CA GLN A 190 -11.78 -11.97 -1.48
C GLN A 190 -12.89 -12.56 -2.35
N VAL A 191 -12.59 -12.90 -3.61
CA VAL A 191 -13.55 -13.57 -4.52
C VAL A 191 -14.00 -14.92 -3.96
N ALA A 192 -13.06 -15.75 -3.49
CA ALA A 192 -13.37 -17.08 -2.96
C ALA A 192 -14.09 -17.02 -1.60
N LEU A 193 -13.82 -16.03 -0.76
CA LEU A 193 -14.55 -15.81 0.50
C LEU A 193 -16.00 -15.41 0.24
N ALA A 194 -16.23 -14.48 -0.69
CA ALA A 194 -17.57 -13.99 -1.02
C ALA A 194 -18.40 -15.00 -1.83
N ASN A 195 -17.74 -15.94 -2.54
CA ASN A 195 -18.37 -16.85 -3.50
C ASN A 195 -17.88 -18.30 -3.27
N SER A 196 -18.56 -19.05 -2.40
CA SER A 196 -18.12 -20.36 -1.94
C SER A 196 -18.01 -21.44 -3.04
N HIS A 197 -18.64 -21.23 -4.19
CA HIS A 197 -18.63 -22.13 -5.35
C HIS A 197 -17.45 -21.88 -6.30
N ILE A 198 -16.72 -20.77 -6.15
CA ILE A 198 -15.58 -20.44 -7.00
C ILE A 198 -14.32 -21.16 -6.52
N SER A 199 -13.65 -21.83 -7.46
CA SER A 199 -12.24 -22.24 -7.30
C SER A 199 -11.31 -21.19 -7.89
N GLY A 200 -10.21 -20.89 -7.20
CA GLY A 200 -9.27 -19.85 -7.57
C GLY A 200 -7.88 -20.38 -7.94
N THR A 201 -7.23 -19.71 -8.86
CA THR A 201 -5.80 -19.90 -9.13
C THR A 201 -5.12 -18.53 -9.09
N GLY A 202 -4.09 -18.37 -8.25
CA GLY A 202 -3.16 -17.26 -8.34
C GLY A 202 -1.99 -17.67 -9.23
N PHE A 203 -1.65 -16.82 -10.19
CA PHE A 203 -0.52 -17.02 -11.10
C PHE A 203 0.47 -15.87 -10.96
N ASP A 204 1.72 -16.18 -10.65
CA ASP A 204 2.80 -15.20 -10.46
C ASP A 204 4.16 -15.90 -10.60
N LEU A 205 5.26 -15.14 -10.50
CA LEU A 205 6.61 -15.72 -10.43
C LEU A 205 6.73 -16.65 -9.22
N ALA A 206 7.56 -17.69 -9.37
CA ALA A 206 7.64 -18.77 -8.38
C ALA A 206 8.02 -18.29 -6.96
N GLU A 207 8.77 -17.20 -6.86
CA GLU A 207 9.22 -16.60 -5.59
C GLU A 207 8.05 -16.10 -4.73
N VAL A 208 6.89 -15.85 -5.34
CA VAL A 208 5.68 -15.37 -4.67
C VAL A 208 4.96 -16.48 -3.89
N ALA A 209 5.16 -17.75 -4.29
CA ALA A 209 4.44 -18.90 -3.75
C ALA A 209 4.35 -18.95 -2.22
N PRO A 210 5.44 -18.79 -1.44
CA PRO A 210 5.37 -18.91 0.02
C PRO A 210 4.43 -17.89 0.67
N THR A 211 4.49 -16.63 0.20
CA THR A 211 3.65 -15.55 0.74
C THR A 211 2.19 -15.70 0.35
N PHE A 212 1.93 -16.17 -0.88
CA PHE A 212 0.57 -16.49 -1.34
C PHE A 212 -0.04 -17.64 -0.55
N GLU A 213 0.67 -18.75 -0.40
CA GLU A 213 0.20 -19.94 0.31
C GLU A 213 -0.08 -19.65 1.79
N GLU A 214 0.80 -18.89 2.46
CA GLU A 214 0.59 -18.40 3.82
C GLU A 214 -0.70 -17.58 3.93
N TYR A 215 -0.94 -16.65 3.01
CA TYR A 215 -2.11 -15.78 3.02
C TYR A 215 -3.40 -16.55 2.75
N VAL A 216 -3.39 -17.47 1.79
CA VAL A 216 -4.52 -18.36 1.48
C VAL A 216 -4.86 -19.26 2.66
N ALA A 217 -3.86 -19.85 3.32
CA ALA A 217 -4.03 -20.71 4.48
C ALA A 217 -4.61 -19.93 5.68
N ALA A 218 -4.10 -18.72 5.94
CA ALA A 218 -4.61 -17.84 7.00
C ALA A 218 -6.10 -17.48 6.81
N ASN A 219 -6.60 -17.51 5.57
CA ASN A 219 -8.01 -17.29 5.24
C ASN A 219 -8.83 -18.59 5.10
N GLY A 220 -8.27 -19.77 5.41
CA GLY A 220 -8.95 -21.05 5.35
C GLY A 220 -9.32 -21.54 3.95
N LEU A 221 -8.60 -21.11 2.91
CA LEU A 221 -8.97 -21.34 1.52
C LEU A 221 -8.08 -22.33 0.76
N SER A 222 -7.12 -22.98 1.40
CA SER A 222 -6.17 -23.91 0.76
C SER A 222 -6.81 -25.05 -0.02
N ALA A 223 -8.05 -25.43 0.29
CA ALA A 223 -8.79 -26.46 -0.45
C ALA A 223 -9.37 -25.96 -1.80
N ARG A 224 -9.50 -24.63 -2.00
CA ARG A 224 -10.19 -24.05 -3.17
C ARG A 224 -9.35 -23.05 -3.94
N VAL A 225 -8.29 -22.53 -3.35
CA VAL A 225 -7.39 -21.54 -3.95
C VAL A 225 -5.99 -22.13 -3.97
N ARG A 226 -5.37 -22.16 -5.16
CA ARG A 226 -4.05 -22.74 -5.38
C ARG A 226 -3.13 -21.72 -6.06
N PHE A 227 -1.82 -21.89 -5.88
CA PHE A 227 -0.80 -21.17 -6.60
C PHE A 227 -0.33 -21.93 -7.84
N GLN A 228 0.01 -21.20 -8.89
CA GLN A 228 0.76 -21.69 -10.03
C GLN A 228 1.86 -20.71 -10.39
N GLY A 229 3.11 -21.15 -10.27
CA GLY A 229 4.28 -20.35 -10.63
C GLY A 229 4.50 -20.31 -12.12
N GLY A 230 4.94 -19.17 -12.65
CA GLY A 230 5.33 -19.03 -14.04
C GLY A 230 5.39 -17.57 -14.52
N SER A 231 5.86 -17.39 -15.74
CA SER A 231 5.89 -16.11 -16.44
C SER A 231 4.90 -16.14 -17.61
N PHE A 232 4.00 -15.17 -17.67
CA PHE A 232 3.04 -15.05 -18.77
C PHE A 232 3.70 -14.60 -20.09
N PHE A 233 5.00 -14.32 -20.08
CA PHE A 233 5.80 -14.13 -21.29
C PHE A 233 6.39 -15.45 -21.84
N GLU A 234 6.44 -16.48 -21.02
CA GLU A 234 7.16 -17.73 -21.35
C GLU A 234 6.21 -18.92 -21.48
N GLN A 235 5.00 -18.81 -20.96
CA GLN A 235 4.02 -19.90 -20.98
C GLN A 235 2.58 -19.41 -21.08
N ASP A 236 1.70 -20.28 -21.53
CA ASP A 236 0.27 -20.01 -21.57
C ASP A 236 -0.32 -19.86 -20.15
N LEU A 237 -1.28 -18.97 -20.03
CA LEU A 237 -2.03 -18.79 -18.78
C LEU A 237 -2.89 -20.02 -18.46
N PRO A 238 -3.03 -20.39 -17.18
CA PRO A 238 -4.00 -21.39 -16.75
C PRO A 238 -5.42 -21.06 -17.24
N LYS A 239 -6.16 -22.07 -17.65
CA LYS A 239 -7.56 -21.89 -18.09
C LYS A 239 -8.46 -21.61 -16.90
N ALA A 240 -9.31 -20.60 -17.03
CA ALA A 240 -10.36 -20.25 -16.07
C ALA A 240 -11.54 -19.59 -16.79
N ASP A 241 -12.71 -19.56 -16.14
CA ASP A 241 -13.89 -18.87 -16.68
C ASP A 241 -13.72 -17.35 -16.64
N VAL A 242 -13.01 -16.83 -15.63
CA VAL A 242 -12.72 -15.41 -15.45
C VAL A 242 -11.22 -15.23 -15.23
N VAL A 243 -10.61 -14.33 -15.99
CA VAL A 243 -9.22 -13.90 -15.81
C VAL A 243 -9.21 -12.47 -15.28
N MET A 244 -8.45 -12.25 -14.20
CA MET A 244 -8.27 -10.95 -13.57
C MET A 244 -6.80 -10.54 -13.66
N MET A 245 -6.55 -9.24 -13.91
CA MET A 245 -5.21 -8.63 -14.01
C MET A 245 -5.21 -7.31 -13.27
N GLY A 246 -5.04 -7.36 -11.94
CA GLY A 246 -4.96 -6.18 -11.09
C GLY A 246 -3.56 -5.57 -11.13
N HIS A 247 -3.44 -4.30 -11.59
CA HIS A 247 -2.16 -3.58 -11.66
C HIS A 247 -1.08 -4.27 -12.54
N ILE A 248 -1.47 -4.97 -13.60
CA ILE A 248 -0.54 -5.69 -14.47
C ILE A 248 -0.35 -5.00 -15.82
N LEU A 249 -1.46 -4.69 -16.53
CA LEU A 249 -1.38 -4.22 -17.91
C LEU A 249 -0.65 -2.88 -18.06
N HIS A 250 -0.63 -2.04 -17.04
CA HIS A 250 0.03 -0.73 -17.08
C HIS A 250 1.56 -0.81 -16.94
N ASP A 251 2.09 -1.95 -16.51
CA ASP A 251 3.55 -2.12 -16.34
C ASP A 251 4.26 -2.50 -17.65
N TRP A 252 3.50 -2.84 -18.68
CA TRP A 252 4.02 -3.40 -19.93
C TRP A 252 3.62 -2.56 -21.13
N ASN A 253 4.57 -2.44 -22.08
CA ASN A 253 4.29 -1.83 -23.37
C ASN A 253 3.38 -2.75 -24.20
N LEU A 254 2.39 -2.16 -24.85
CA LEU A 254 1.53 -2.84 -25.83
C LEU A 254 2.23 -2.94 -27.17
#